data_f7e15eba54f82d8ac6294ec67cc6ea46
#
_entry.id   f7e15eba54f82d8ac6294ec67cc6ea46
#
_cell.length_a   1.000
_cell.length_b   1.000
_cell.length_c   1.000
_cell.angle_alpha   90.00
_cell.angle_beta   90.00
_cell.angle_gamma   90.00
#
_symmetry.space_group_name_H-M   'P 1'
#
loop_
_entity.id
_entity.type
_entity.pdbx_description
1 polymer ?
#
loop_
_entity_poly.entity_id
_entity_poly.type
_entity_poly.pdbx_seq_one_letter_code
_entity_poly.pdbx_strand_id
1 'polypeptide(L)'
;MGPIWDMDLTLGSNFEKEGIMFNTPDGYRIRYMSWYPRLFNREEFSKAVKDEYINNDYRNILLSMSEYIKEQKEILSNDGEMNYRLYRNIELTNILQERTWTYEEFADSIIDFYDARIDWIDANL
;
A
#
# COMPACT_ATOMS: atom_id res chain seq x y z
N MET A 1 -18.22 4.78 9.97
CA MET A 1 -16.86 4.30 9.68
C MET A 1 -16.17 4.05 11.00
N GLY A 2 -15.46 2.92 11.14
CA GLY A 2 -14.60 2.67 12.29
C GLY A 2 -13.29 3.48 12.20
N PRO A 3 -12.47 3.47 13.27
CA PRO A 3 -11.14 4.08 13.21
C PRO A 3 -10.28 3.42 12.13
N ILE A 4 -9.32 4.16 11.60
CA ILE A 4 -8.28 3.62 10.72
C ILE A 4 -7.41 2.69 11.58
N TRP A 5 -7.29 1.43 11.15
CA TRP A 5 -6.66 0.36 11.92
C TRP A 5 -5.88 -0.56 10.98
N ASP A 6 -4.69 -1.02 11.41
CA ASP A 6 -3.84 -2.00 10.72
C ASP A 6 -3.57 -1.66 9.23
N MET A 7 -3.22 -0.41 8.97
CA MET A 7 -2.96 0.05 7.60
C MET A 7 -1.62 -0.45 7.03
N ASP A 8 -0.75 -1.00 7.86
CA ASP A 8 0.51 -1.65 7.47
C ASP A 8 0.30 -2.79 6.46
N LEU A 9 -0.81 -3.51 6.57
CA LEU A 9 -1.19 -4.57 5.62
C LEU A 9 -1.53 -4.05 4.21
N THR A 10 -1.71 -2.75 4.04
CA THR A 10 -2.11 -2.15 2.75
C THR A 10 -0.93 -1.77 1.87
N LEU A 11 0.29 -1.87 2.38
CA LEU A 11 1.52 -1.47 1.69
C LEU A 11 2.32 -2.67 1.15
N GLY A 12 1.62 -3.69 0.68
CA GLY A 12 2.26 -4.84 0.02
C GLY A 12 2.88 -5.83 0.99
N SER A 13 2.46 -5.83 2.26
CA SER A 13 2.91 -6.85 3.20
C SER A 13 2.52 -8.24 2.68
N ASN A 14 3.50 -9.13 2.62
CA ASN A 14 3.39 -10.46 2.02
C ASN A 14 2.59 -11.45 2.88
N PHE A 15 1.53 -11.01 3.50
CA PHE A 15 0.64 -11.87 4.22
C PHE A 15 -0.30 -12.59 3.25
N GLU A 16 0.15 -13.74 2.75
CA GLU A 16 -0.72 -14.69 2.09
C GLU A 16 -1.38 -15.56 3.17
N LYS A 17 -2.59 -15.22 3.56
CA LYS A 17 -3.42 -16.08 4.38
C LYS A 17 -4.71 -16.38 3.63
N GLU A 18 -4.95 -17.66 3.35
CA GLU A 18 -6.22 -18.15 2.78
C GLU A 18 -6.57 -17.57 1.40
N GLY A 19 -5.58 -17.37 0.53
CA GLY A 19 -5.79 -16.90 -0.84
C GLY A 19 -6.08 -15.41 -0.97
N ILE A 20 -5.91 -14.63 0.09
CA ILE A 20 -5.99 -13.18 0.02
C ILE A 20 -4.58 -12.62 -0.21
N MET A 21 -4.30 -12.25 -1.45
CA MET A 21 -3.02 -11.64 -1.81
C MET A 21 -3.08 -10.13 -1.54
N PHE A 22 -2.37 -9.67 -0.51
CA PHE A 22 -2.17 -8.24 -0.24
C PHE A 22 -0.89 -7.68 -0.90
N ASN A 23 -0.17 -8.53 -1.61
CA ASN A 23 1.13 -8.24 -2.19
C ASN A 23 1.07 -7.69 -3.63
N THR A 24 -0.11 -7.50 -4.19
CA THR A 24 -0.27 -6.89 -5.51
C THR A 24 -0.83 -5.47 -5.40
N PRO A 25 -0.29 -4.50 -6.15
CA PRO A 25 -0.81 -3.14 -6.16
C PRO A 25 -2.17 -3.04 -6.85
N ASP A 26 -2.58 -4.08 -7.56
CA ASP A 26 -3.79 -4.13 -8.35
C ASP A 26 -5.07 -4.28 -7.50
N GLY A 27 -6.17 -3.84 -8.06
CA GLY A 27 -7.49 -4.04 -7.49
C GLY A 27 -7.95 -2.89 -6.59
N TYR A 28 -9.24 -2.70 -6.56
CA TYR A 28 -9.92 -1.74 -5.69
C TYR A 28 -10.90 -2.51 -4.82
N ARG A 29 -10.38 -3.10 -3.75
CA ARG A 29 -11.08 -4.14 -2.98
C ARG A 29 -12.39 -3.67 -2.38
N ILE A 30 -12.47 -2.42 -1.92
CA ILE A 30 -13.70 -1.87 -1.40
C ILE A 30 -14.83 -1.91 -2.43
N ARG A 31 -14.51 -1.85 -3.71
CA ARG A 31 -15.47 -1.92 -4.81
C ARG A 31 -16.28 -3.22 -4.80
N TYR A 32 -15.70 -4.29 -4.23
CA TYR A 32 -16.30 -5.62 -4.19
C TYR A 32 -16.88 -5.99 -2.83
N MET A 33 -16.75 -5.10 -1.82
CA MET A 33 -17.17 -5.39 -0.45
C MET A 33 -18.56 -4.85 -0.14
N SER A 34 -19.36 -5.68 0.57
CA SER A 34 -20.65 -5.29 1.13
C SER A 34 -21.62 -4.68 0.08
N TRP A 35 -22.05 -3.44 0.28
CA TRP A 35 -23.00 -2.71 -0.58
C TRP A 35 -22.32 -1.85 -1.66
N TYR A 36 -21.01 -1.67 -1.63
CA TYR A 36 -20.26 -0.87 -2.61
C TYR A 36 -20.42 -1.33 -4.06
N PRO A 37 -20.48 -2.63 -4.41
CA PRO A 37 -20.72 -3.06 -5.79
C PRO A 37 -21.96 -2.43 -6.41
N ARG A 38 -23.01 -2.26 -5.62
CA ARG A 38 -24.26 -1.64 -6.09
C ARG A 38 -24.11 -0.16 -6.41
N LEU A 39 -23.22 0.55 -5.70
CA LEU A 39 -22.90 1.95 -5.98
C LEU A 39 -22.01 2.07 -7.21
N PHE A 40 -20.95 1.27 -7.30
CA PHE A 40 -20.03 1.31 -8.43
C PHE A 40 -20.66 0.84 -9.76
N ASN A 41 -21.77 0.14 -9.72
CA ASN A 41 -22.57 -0.18 -10.90
C ASN A 41 -23.39 1.03 -11.41
N ARG A 42 -23.39 2.14 -10.69
CA ARG A 42 -24.02 3.39 -11.13
C ARG A 42 -22.95 4.31 -11.69
N GLU A 43 -23.13 4.72 -12.93
CA GLU A 43 -22.18 5.59 -13.64
C GLU A 43 -21.95 6.90 -12.88
N GLU A 44 -23.01 7.50 -12.35
CA GLU A 44 -22.92 8.77 -11.62
C GLU A 44 -22.04 8.65 -10.37
N PHE A 45 -22.11 7.51 -9.67
CA PHE A 45 -21.28 7.26 -8.49
C PHE A 45 -19.81 7.05 -8.89
N SER A 46 -19.55 6.24 -9.88
CA SER A 46 -18.19 6.01 -10.37
C SER A 46 -17.55 7.30 -10.89
N LYS A 47 -18.34 8.11 -11.61
CA LYS A 47 -17.90 9.43 -12.03
C LYS A 47 -17.60 10.36 -10.86
N ALA A 48 -18.47 10.41 -9.85
CA ALA A 48 -18.26 11.25 -8.67
C ALA A 48 -16.98 10.85 -7.91
N VAL A 49 -16.67 9.55 -7.78
CA VAL A 49 -15.43 9.07 -7.15
C VAL A 49 -14.21 9.53 -7.95
N LYS A 50 -14.26 9.44 -9.27
CA LYS A 50 -13.19 9.90 -10.14
C LYS A 50 -13.00 11.42 -10.09
N ASP A 51 -14.09 12.17 -10.19
CA ASP A 51 -14.07 13.62 -10.11
C ASP A 51 -13.51 14.09 -8.75
N GLU A 52 -13.87 13.42 -7.66
CA GLU A 52 -13.35 13.69 -6.32
C GLU A 52 -11.83 13.47 -6.24
N TYR A 53 -11.36 12.35 -6.78
CA TYR A 53 -9.93 12.02 -6.81
C TYR A 53 -9.11 13.06 -7.58
N ILE A 54 -9.64 13.53 -8.73
CA ILE A 54 -8.94 14.49 -9.59
C ILE A 54 -9.04 15.92 -9.03
N ASN A 55 -10.25 16.35 -8.63
CA ASN A 55 -10.52 17.76 -8.31
C ASN A 55 -9.99 18.17 -6.92
N ASN A 56 -9.85 17.22 -6.00
CA ASN A 56 -9.33 17.48 -4.65
C ASN A 56 -7.85 17.15 -4.49
N ASP A 57 -7.14 17.03 -5.61
CA ASP A 57 -5.69 16.87 -5.63
C ASP A 57 -5.15 15.63 -4.91
N TYR A 58 -6.01 14.61 -4.73
CA TYR A 58 -5.62 13.39 -4.01
C TYR A 58 -4.43 12.68 -4.65
N ARG A 59 -4.32 12.75 -5.99
CA ARG A 59 -3.17 12.20 -6.69
C ARG A 59 -1.86 12.85 -6.23
N ASN A 60 -1.80 14.18 -6.16
CA ASN A 60 -0.60 14.87 -5.71
C ASN A 60 -0.32 14.64 -4.22
N ILE A 61 -1.37 14.50 -3.41
CA ILE A 61 -1.21 14.09 -2.00
C ILE A 61 -0.56 12.70 -1.93
N LEU A 62 -1.02 11.74 -2.72
CA LEU A 62 -0.42 10.41 -2.76
C LEU A 62 1.03 10.44 -3.24
N LEU A 63 1.35 11.22 -4.27
CA LEU A 63 2.72 11.39 -4.74
C LEU A 63 3.63 12.03 -3.68
N SER A 64 3.12 13.01 -2.94
CA SER A 64 3.90 13.62 -1.84
C SER A 64 4.16 12.64 -0.69
N MET A 65 3.27 11.67 -0.47
CA MET A 65 3.50 10.60 0.50
C MET A 65 4.57 9.61 0.03
N SER A 66 4.66 9.33 -1.27
CA SER A 66 5.77 8.53 -1.82
C SER A 66 7.11 9.19 -1.56
N GLU A 67 7.24 10.48 -1.84
CA GLU A 67 8.46 11.24 -1.54
C GLU A 67 8.77 11.27 -0.03
N TYR A 68 7.75 11.43 0.81
CA TYR A 68 7.93 11.36 2.25
C TYR A 68 8.46 10.00 2.71
N ILE A 69 7.96 8.89 2.16
CA ILE A 69 8.44 7.54 2.48
C ILE A 69 9.91 7.39 2.09
N LYS A 70 10.31 7.89 0.91
CA LYS A 70 11.71 7.90 0.46
C LYS A 70 12.62 8.68 1.41
N GLU A 71 12.18 9.85 1.85
CA GLU A 71 12.92 10.65 2.84
C GLU A 71 13.04 9.92 4.19
N GLN A 72 11.96 9.32 4.68
CA GLN A 72 11.98 8.58 5.94
C GLN A 72 12.87 7.33 5.86
N LYS A 73 12.94 6.66 4.71
CA LYS A 73 13.87 5.56 4.49
C LYS A 73 15.30 5.98 4.79
N GLU A 74 15.74 7.13 4.29
CA GLU A 74 17.09 7.65 4.52
C GLU A 74 17.32 8.04 5.99
N ILE A 75 16.38 8.77 6.57
CA ILE A 75 16.47 9.25 7.97
C ILE A 75 16.54 8.07 8.94
N LEU A 76 15.74 7.03 8.71
CA LEU A 76 15.61 5.88 9.61
C LEU A 76 16.56 4.73 9.28
N SER A 77 17.47 4.88 8.31
CA SER A 77 18.31 3.77 7.83
C SER A 77 19.10 3.09 8.94
N ASN A 78 19.78 3.86 9.79
CA ASN A 78 20.55 3.32 10.91
C ASN A 78 19.69 2.64 11.98
N ASP A 79 18.55 3.24 12.31
CA ASP A 79 17.63 2.72 13.31
C ASP A 79 16.91 1.47 12.79
N GLY A 80 16.56 1.46 11.51
CA GLY A 80 15.99 0.31 10.80
C GLY A 80 16.93 -0.89 10.78
N GLU A 81 18.19 -0.67 10.44
CA GLU A 81 19.23 -1.70 10.47
C GLU A 81 19.45 -2.24 11.88
N MET A 82 19.49 -1.36 12.88
CA MET A 82 19.65 -1.78 14.28
C MET A 82 18.44 -2.57 14.76
N ASN A 83 17.24 -2.14 14.44
CA ASN A 83 16.01 -2.84 14.77
C ASN A 83 15.98 -4.25 14.16
N TYR A 84 16.38 -4.36 12.89
CA TYR A 84 16.50 -5.65 12.21
C TYR A 84 17.49 -6.59 12.91
N ARG A 85 18.68 -6.09 13.29
CA ARG A 85 19.68 -6.89 14.00
C ARG A 85 19.21 -7.37 15.37
N LEU A 86 18.40 -6.56 16.06
CA LEU A 86 17.92 -6.90 17.40
C LEU A 86 16.75 -7.89 17.36
N TYR A 87 15.80 -7.67 16.48
CA TYR A 87 14.51 -8.36 16.52
C TYR A 87 14.28 -9.30 15.33
N ARG A 88 15.05 -9.20 14.27
CA ARG A 88 14.91 -9.99 13.04
C ARG A 88 13.48 -10.00 12.48
N ASN A 89 12.73 -8.93 12.74
CA ASN A 89 11.32 -8.84 12.38
C ASN A 89 11.09 -8.92 10.85
N ILE A 90 12.02 -8.39 10.07
CA ILE A 90 11.96 -8.49 8.60
C ILE A 90 12.18 -9.93 8.13
N GLU A 91 13.08 -10.66 8.79
CA GLU A 91 13.33 -12.07 8.52
C GLU A 91 12.08 -12.92 8.82
N LEU A 92 11.36 -12.60 9.91
CA LEU A 92 10.13 -13.30 10.29
C LEU A 92 8.99 -13.05 9.31
N THR A 93 8.86 -11.83 8.77
CA THR A 93 7.84 -11.51 7.77
C THR A 93 8.11 -12.19 6.43
N ASN A 94 9.35 -12.56 6.15
CA ASN A 94 9.76 -13.21 4.92
C ASN A 94 9.84 -14.74 4.99
N ILE A 95 9.47 -15.36 6.09
CA ILE A 95 9.41 -16.83 6.21
C ILE A 95 8.61 -17.47 5.07
N LEU A 96 7.58 -16.78 4.57
CA LEU A 96 6.74 -17.26 3.47
C LEU A 96 7.38 -17.05 2.08
N GLN A 97 8.45 -16.26 1.97
CA GLN A 97 9.08 -15.94 0.69
C GLN A 97 10.44 -16.59 0.48
N GLU A 98 10.93 -17.36 1.44
CA GLU A 98 12.27 -18.00 1.39
C GLU A 98 13.41 -17.01 1.08
N ARG A 99 13.20 -15.70 1.33
CA ARG A 99 14.17 -14.64 1.03
C ARG A 99 14.45 -13.80 2.27
N THR A 100 15.72 -13.60 2.55
CA THR A 100 16.17 -12.63 3.56
C THR A 100 16.25 -11.26 2.93
N TRP A 101 15.61 -10.27 3.54
CA TRP A 101 15.64 -8.87 3.10
C TRP A 101 16.55 -8.06 4.03
N THR A 102 17.23 -7.08 3.47
CA THR A 102 17.80 -5.99 4.26
C THR A 102 16.72 -4.96 4.58
N TYR A 103 17.01 -4.06 5.52
CA TYR A 103 16.13 -2.92 5.78
C TYR A 103 15.88 -2.11 4.48
N GLU A 104 16.94 -1.84 3.74
CA GLU A 104 16.89 -1.07 2.50
C GLU A 104 16.01 -1.74 1.44
N GLU A 105 16.22 -3.02 1.17
CA GLU A 105 15.39 -3.78 0.21
C GLU A 105 13.91 -3.81 0.63
N PHE A 106 13.64 -3.91 1.93
CA PHE A 106 12.26 -3.90 2.42
C PHE A 106 11.61 -2.53 2.24
N ALA A 107 12.33 -1.45 2.57
CA ALA A 107 11.86 -0.09 2.36
C ALA A 107 11.61 0.22 0.87
N ASP A 108 12.51 -0.23 -0.01
CA ASP A 108 12.33 -0.10 -1.46
C ASP A 108 11.10 -0.85 -1.95
N SER A 109 10.85 -2.05 -1.45
CA SER A 109 9.65 -2.81 -1.82
C SER A 109 8.34 -2.09 -1.45
N ILE A 110 8.33 -1.35 -0.35
CA ILE A 110 7.17 -0.52 0.05
C ILE A 110 6.99 0.64 -0.93
N ILE A 111 8.08 1.31 -1.29
CA ILE A 111 8.06 2.43 -2.24
C ILE A 111 7.56 1.95 -3.61
N ASP A 112 8.13 0.88 -4.13
CA ASP A 112 7.75 0.30 -5.42
C ASP A 112 6.27 -0.12 -5.45
N PHE A 113 5.81 -0.75 -4.37
CA PHE A 113 4.40 -1.12 -4.25
C PHE A 113 3.50 0.11 -4.22
N TYR A 114 3.88 1.14 -3.47
CA TYR A 114 3.09 2.36 -3.33
C TYR A 114 3.01 3.13 -4.65
N ASP A 115 4.11 3.29 -5.36
CA ASP A 115 4.17 3.95 -6.66
C ASP A 115 3.34 3.18 -7.71
N ALA A 116 3.51 1.86 -7.78
CA ALA A 116 2.68 1.00 -8.65
C ALA A 116 1.19 1.07 -8.30
N ARG A 117 0.86 1.26 -7.02
CA ARG A 117 -0.52 1.43 -6.56
C ARG A 117 -1.14 2.73 -7.06
N ILE A 118 -0.38 3.83 -7.05
CA ILE A 118 -0.83 5.12 -7.59
C ILE A 118 -1.10 4.99 -9.08
N ASP A 119 -0.16 4.40 -9.83
CA ASP A 119 -0.29 4.18 -11.27
C ASP A 119 -1.53 3.32 -11.60
N TRP A 120 -1.77 2.28 -10.81
CA TRP A 120 -2.95 1.46 -11.00
C TRP A 120 -4.25 2.24 -10.74
N ILE A 121 -4.31 3.05 -9.69
CA ILE A 121 -5.46 3.90 -9.37
C ILE A 121 -5.72 4.88 -10.52
N ASP A 122 -4.69 5.57 -11.01
CA ASP A 122 -4.79 6.51 -12.13
C ASP A 122 -5.37 5.86 -13.39
N ALA A 123 -5.01 4.62 -13.65
CA ALA A 123 -5.46 3.89 -14.83
C ALA A 123 -6.88 3.28 -14.70
N ASN A 124 -7.38 3.07 -13.47
CA ASN A 124 -8.59 2.26 -13.22
C ASN A 124 -9.73 2.97 -12.48
N LEU A 125 -9.55 4.25 -12.11
CA LEU A 125 -10.62 5.08 -11.54
C LEU A 125 -11.53 5.76 -12.59
#